data_ded58f62bb6ed55fa695c7d889a135aa
#
_entry.id   ded58f62bb6ed55fa695c7d889a135aa
#
_cell.length_a   1.000
_cell.length_b   1.000
_cell.length_c   1.000
_cell.angle_alpha   90.00
_cell.angle_beta   90.00
_cell.angle_gamma   90.00
#
_symmetry.space_group_name_H-M   'P 1'
#
loop_
_entity.id
_entity.type
_entity.pdbx_description
1 polymer ?
#
loop_
_entity_poly.entity_id
_entity_poly.type
_entity_poly.pdbx_seq_one_letter_code
_entity_poly.pdbx_strand_id
1 'polypeptide(L)'
;MPGARILVVEDDEVLGELILRNLQVRGHDVRIAEDAQTALEYLRTTPFDLIILDINLPDETGWEVLRTAQKEGWLPRAELDGKDGNGKQLPVVVLSAVRVSPSRLLEFHPLAYLPKPFPMDALLRLAAEAAQRRHGEAIFEHEDAVSTFSALRDEEEDLYAS
;
A
#
# COMPACT_ATOMS: atom_id res chain seq x y z
N MET A 1 16.43 -11.40 0.36
CA MET A 1 15.49 -11.02 1.44
C MET A 1 14.07 -11.41 1.03
N PRO A 2 13.32 -12.07 1.93
CA PRO A 2 11.93 -12.36 1.64
C PRO A 2 11.14 -11.05 1.51
N GLY A 3 10.35 -10.98 0.47
CA GLY A 3 9.52 -9.82 0.17
C GLY A 3 8.14 -9.89 0.80
N ALA A 4 7.32 -8.92 0.47
CA ALA A 4 5.90 -8.88 0.83
C ALA A 4 5.06 -9.52 -0.27
N ARG A 5 3.84 -9.92 0.09
CA ARG A 5 2.79 -10.30 -0.85
C ARG A 5 1.97 -9.06 -1.15
N ILE A 6 1.99 -8.63 -2.41
CA ILE A 6 1.42 -7.35 -2.83
C ILE A 6 0.38 -7.57 -3.92
N LEU A 7 -0.80 -6.97 -3.72
CA LEU A 7 -1.80 -6.86 -4.78
C LEU A 7 -1.72 -5.46 -5.38
N VAL A 8 -1.53 -5.40 -6.70
CA VAL A 8 -1.57 -4.16 -7.47
C VAL A 8 -2.88 -4.12 -8.23
N VAL A 9 -3.69 -3.11 -7.97
CA VAL A 9 -4.97 -2.89 -8.67
C VAL A 9 -4.82 -1.65 -9.55
N GLU A 10 -4.65 -1.87 -10.83
CA GLU A 10 -4.37 -0.83 -11.83
C GLU A 10 -4.86 -1.29 -13.20
N ASP A 11 -5.69 -0.48 -13.86
CA ASP A 11 -6.24 -0.79 -15.19
C ASP A 11 -5.32 -0.37 -16.33
N ASP A 12 -4.39 0.55 -16.10
CA ASP A 12 -3.38 0.91 -17.10
C ASP A 12 -2.33 -0.21 -17.18
N GLU A 13 -2.32 -0.93 -18.30
CA GLU A 13 -1.41 -2.07 -18.50
C GLU A 13 0.06 -1.68 -18.41
N VAL A 14 0.43 -0.52 -18.96
CA VAL A 14 1.83 -0.05 -18.98
C VAL A 14 2.28 0.28 -17.56
N LEU A 15 1.49 1.02 -16.81
CA LEU A 15 1.82 1.37 -15.45
C LEU A 15 1.82 0.13 -14.54
N GLY A 16 0.81 -0.72 -14.67
CA GLY A 16 0.72 -1.96 -13.90
C GLY A 16 1.92 -2.87 -14.11
N GLU A 17 2.34 -3.05 -15.35
CA GLU A 17 3.52 -3.85 -15.70
C GLU A 17 4.80 -3.23 -15.13
N LEU A 18 4.93 -1.91 -15.20
CA LEU A 18 6.08 -1.22 -14.65
C LEU A 18 6.18 -1.40 -13.13
N ILE A 19 5.08 -1.25 -12.43
CA ILE A 19 5.00 -1.48 -10.98
C ILE A 19 5.35 -2.93 -10.66
N LEU A 20 4.74 -3.87 -11.38
CA LEU A 20 4.97 -5.31 -11.20
C LEU A 20 6.46 -5.65 -11.29
N ARG A 21 7.12 -5.25 -12.38
CA ARG A 21 8.53 -5.55 -12.62
C ARG A 21 9.44 -4.96 -11.54
N ASN A 22 9.20 -3.71 -11.17
CA ASN A 22 10.00 -3.05 -10.14
C ASN A 22 9.88 -3.74 -8.78
N LEU A 23 8.69 -4.22 -8.44
CA LEU A 23 8.46 -4.94 -7.19
C LEU A 23 9.06 -6.35 -7.24
N GLN A 24 8.88 -7.06 -8.34
CA GLN A 24 9.42 -8.42 -8.51
C GLN A 24 10.94 -8.47 -8.41
N VAL A 25 11.62 -7.51 -9.01
CA VAL A 25 13.09 -7.40 -8.96
C VAL A 25 13.60 -7.31 -7.52
N ARG A 26 12.78 -6.74 -6.63
CA ARG A 26 13.11 -6.62 -5.20
C ARG A 26 12.64 -7.80 -4.35
N GLY A 27 12.16 -8.86 -4.99
CA GLY A 27 11.80 -10.10 -4.30
C GLY A 27 10.38 -10.15 -3.75
N HIS A 28 9.52 -9.20 -4.11
CA HIS A 28 8.11 -9.25 -3.71
C HIS A 28 7.31 -10.22 -4.56
N ASP A 29 6.33 -10.87 -3.96
CA ASP A 29 5.33 -11.69 -4.66
C ASP A 29 4.15 -10.79 -5.01
N VAL A 30 3.93 -10.57 -6.31
CA VAL A 30 2.99 -9.56 -6.79
C VAL A 30 1.90 -10.19 -7.65
N ARG A 31 0.66 -9.80 -7.41
CA ARG A 31 -0.49 -10.11 -8.26
C ARG A 31 -1.05 -8.80 -8.81
N ILE A 32 -1.50 -8.82 -10.06
CA ILE A 32 -2.16 -7.67 -10.69
C ILE A 32 -3.63 -7.95 -10.89
N ALA A 33 -4.47 -6.98 -10.56
CA ALA A 33 -5.88 -6.93 -10.93
C ALA A 33 -6.14 -5.67 -11.76
N GLU A 34 -6.79 -5.82 -12.89
CA GLU A 34 -7.07 -4.70 -13.80
C GLU A 34 -8.43 -4.03 -13.54
N ASP A 35 -9.25 -4.63 -12.69
CA ASP A 35 -10.58 -4.13 -12.35
C ASP A 35 -10.92 -4.45 -10.89
N ALA A 36 -12.01 -3.87 -10.40
CA ALA A 36 -12.44 -4.05 -9.02
C ALA A 36 -12.88 -5.48 -8.74
N GLN A 37 -13.57 -6.11 -9.67
CA GLN A 37 -14.06 -7.48 -9.50
C GLN A 37 -12.90 -8.47 -9.32
N THR A 38 -11.88 -8.38 -10.14
CA THR A 38 -10.68 -9.21 -10.03
C THR A 38 -9.93 -8.94 -8.73
N ALA A 39 -9.85 -7.67 -8.34
CA ALA A 39 -9.23 -7.30 -7.06
C ALA A 39 -9.95 -7.93 -5.87
N LEU A 40 -11.27 -7.86 -5.84
CA LEU A 40 -12.07 -8.46 -4.78
C LEU A 40 -11.93 -9.98 -4.74
N GLU A 41 -11.86 -10.63 -5.89
CA GLU A 41 -11.63 -12.07 -5.97
C GLU A 41 -10.27 -12.46 -5.37
N TYR A 42 -9.21 -11.72 -5.68
CA TYR A 42 -7.91 -11.93 -5.07
C TYR A 42 -7.94 -11.72 -3.55
N LEU A 43 -8.56 -10.64 -3.10
CA LEU A 43 -8.65 -10.33 -1.67
C LEU A 43 -9.43 -11.40 -0.90
N ARG A 44 -10.45 -11.97 -1.52
CA ARG A 44 -11.25 -13.04 -0.91
C ARG A 44 -10.45 -14.33 -0.75
N THR A 45 -9.56 -14.65 -1.70
CA THR A 45 -8.91 -15.96 -1.80
C THR A 45 -7.46 -16.01 -1.40
N THR A 46 -6.78 -14.85 -1.33
CA THR A 46 -5.33 -14.78 -1.13
C THR A 46 -5.00 -13.75 -0.06
N PRO A 47 -4.14 -14.09 0.92
CA PRO A 47 -3.66 -13.10 1.89
C PRO A 47 -2.59 -12.20 1.26
N PHE A 48 -2.69 -10.89 1.51
CA PHE A 48 -1.72 -9.89 1.07
C PHE A 48 -1.20 -9.09 2.26
N ASP A 49 0.02 -8.58 2.12
CA ASP A 49 0.64 -7.70 3.12
C ASP A 49 0.43 -6.23 2.78
N LEU A 50 0.27 -5.92 1.50
CA LEU A 50 0.08 -4.57 0.99
C LEU A 50 -0.81 -4.59 -0.24
N ILE A 51 -1.68 -3.60 -0.35
CA ILE A 51 -2.51 -3.36 -1.54
C ILE A 51 -2.12 -2.01 -2.12
N ILE A 52 -1.78 -1.99 -3.41
CA ILE A 52 -1.55 -0.76 -4.17
C ILE A 52 -2.76 -0.58 -5.06
N LEU A 53 -3.53 0.46 -4.83
CA LEU A 53 -4.88 0.58 -5.37
C LEU A 53 -5.11 1.90 -6.10
N ASP A 54 -5.35 1.81 -7.41
CA ASP A 54 -5.87 2.93 -8.19
C ASP A 54 -7.35 3.16 -7.82
N ILE A 55 -7.72 4.39 -7.61
CA ILE A 55 -9.10 4.75 -7.29
C ILE A 55 -9.99 4.71 -8.53
N ASN A 56 -9.47 5.04 -9.70
CA ASN A 56 -10.24 5.06 -10.95
C ASN A 56 -10.12 3.72 -11.68
N LEU A 57 -11.01 2.80 -11.37
CA LEU A 57 -11.10 1.51 -12.05
C LEU A 57 -12.25 1.51 -13.05
N PRO A 58 -12.23 0.61 -14.07
CA PRO A 58 -13.26 0.67 -15.15
C PRO A 58 -14.67 0.28 -14.69
N ASP A 59 -14.80 -0.55 -13.67
CA ASP A 59 -16.09 -1.07 -13.20
C ASP A 59 -16.60 -0.38 -11.93
N GLU A 60 -15.73 -0.15 -10.95
CA GLU A 60 -16.06 0.51 -9.68
C GLU A 60 -14.92 1.41 -9.23
N THR A 61 -15.16 2.27 -8.25
CA THR A 61 -14.07 3.04 -7.64
C THR A 61 -13.26 2.17 -6.69
N GLY A 62 -11.98 2.50 -6.50
CA GLY A 62 -11.15 1.84 -5.51
C GLY A 62 -11.69 1.95 -4.09
N TRP A 63 -12.40 3.04 -3.78
CA TRP A 63 -13.06 3.21 -2.47
C TRP A 63 -14.12 2.14 -2.22
N GLU A 64 -14.88 1.76 -3.25
CA GLU A 64 -15.86 0.69 -3.14
C GLU A 64 -15.20 -0.68 -2.94
N VAL A 65 -14.04 -0.90 -3.57
CA VAL A 65 -13.24 -2.10 -3.32
C VAL A 65 -12.85 -2.18 -1.84
N LEU A 66 -12.33 -1.09 -1.28
CA LEU A 66 -11.95 -1.04 0.14
C LEU A 66 -13.15 -1.24 1.05
N ARG A 67 -14.27 -0.60 0.74
CA ARG A 67 -15.49 -0.71 1.56
C ARG A 67 -16.00 -2.15 1.60
N THR A 68 -16.08 -2.80 0.45
CA THR A 68 -16.51 -4.21 0.33
C THR A 68 -15.55 -5.12 1.08
N ALA A 69 -14.25 -4.97 0.85
CA ALA A 69 -13.24 -5.80 1.49
C ALA A 69 -13.21 -5.62 3.01
N GLN A 70 -13.42 -4.42 3.52
CA GLN A 70 -13.53 -4.17 4.97
C GLN A 70 -14.75 -4.87 5.55
N LYS A 71 -15.89 -4.72 4.90
CA LYS A 71 -17.15 -5.32 5.32
C LYS A 71 -17.06 -6.85 5.41
N GLU A 72 -16.40 -7.47 4.44
CA GLU A 72 -16.24 -8.92 4.36
C GLU A 72 -15.05 -9.45 5.18
N GLY A 73 -14.21 -8.58 5.70
CA GLY A 73 -13.03 -8.98 6.46
C GLY A 73 -11.88 -9.52 5.62
N TRP A 74 -11.78 -9.11 4.37
CA TRP A 74 -10.75 -9.58 3.43
C TRP A 74 -9.49 -8.72 3.39
N LEU A 75 -9.49 -7.57 4.03
CA LEU A 75 -8.30 -6.73 4.08
C LEU A 75 -7.26 -7.29 5.05
N PRO A 76 -5.96 -7.08 4.78
CA PRO A 76 -4.92 -7.40 5.74
C PRO A 76 -5.21 -6.72 7.08
N ARG A 77 -4.88 -7.39 8.19
CA ARG A 77 -5.08 -6.82 9.51
C ARG A 77 -4.22 -5.56 9.66
N ALA A 78 -4.87 -4.49 10.02
CA ALA A 78 -4.21 -3.25 10.35
C ALA A 78 -3.59 -3.38 11.75
N GLU A 79 -2.44 -3.99 11.86
CA GLU A 79 -1.70 -4.12 13.13
C GLU A 79 -0.90 -2.87 13.45
N LEU A 80 -0.96 -1.88 12.57
CA LEU A 80 -0.25 -0.64 12.74
C LEU A 80 -1.10 0.36 13.50
N ASP A 81 -0.79 0.52 14.78
CA ASP A 81 -1.27 1.69 15.48
C ASP A 81 -0.61 2.91 14.83
N GLY A 82 -1.42 3.78 14.26
CA GLY A 82 -0.92 5.07 13.81
C GLY A 82 -0.18 5.75 14.95
N LYS A 83 0.91 6.45 14.66
CA LYS A 83 1.75 7.13 15.65
C LYS A 83 0.97 8.11 16.54
N ASP A 84 -0.21 8.48 16.14
CA ASP A 84 -1.11 9.44 16.79
C ASP A 84 -2.20 8.77 17.65
N GLY A 85 -2.21 7.46 17.75
CA GLY A 85 -3.19 6.72 18.55
C GLY A 85 -4.62 6.76 18.01
N ASN A 86 -4.83 7.33 16.83
CA ASN A 86 -6.14 7.54 16.22
C ASN A 86 -6.49 6.47 15.18
N GLY A 87 -6.38 5.21 15.59
CA GLY A 87 -6.87 4.12 14.77
C GLY A 87 -5.80 3.43 13.92
N LYS A 88 -6.16 2.29 13.41
CA LYS A 88 -5.29 1.40 12.67
C LYS A 88 -5.21 1.85 11.20
N GLN A 89 -4.00 2.07 10.70
CA GLN A 89 -3.79 2.33 9.29
C GLN A 89 -3.98 1.05 8.47
N LEU A 90 -4.73 1.15 7.39
CA LEU A 90 -4.84 0.06 6.44
C LEU A 90 -3.53 -0.06 5.63
N PRO A 91 -3.03 -1.27 5.40
CA PRO A 91 -1.85 -1.46 4.54
C PRO A 91 -2.23 -1.31 3.06
N VAL A 92 -2.69 -0.12 2.71
CA VAL A 92 -3.16 0.23 1.37
C VAL A 92 -2.48 1.53 0.95
N VAL A 93 -1.85 1.50 -0.22
CA VAL A 93 -1.33 2.68 -0.89
C VAL A 93 -2.32 3.07 -1.98
N VAL A 94 -2.90 4.26 -1.86
CA VAL A 94 -3.87 4.77 -2.82
C VAL A 94 -3.15 5.54 -3.93
N LEU A 95 -3.45 5.20 -5.18
CA LEU A 95 -2.96 5.92 -6.36
C LEU A 95 -4.12 6.68 -6.97
N SER A 96 -3.93 7.94 -7.35
CA SER A 96 -4.99 8.71 -8.00
C SER A 96 -4.42 9.80 -8.90
N ALA A 97 -5.01 9.95 -10.11
CA ALA A 97 -4.75 11.06 -11.01
C ALA A 97 -5.54 12.31 -10.60
N VAL A 98 -6.56 12.15 -9.77
CA VAL A 98 -7.40 13.25 -9.27
C VAL A 98 -7.16 13.46 -7.79
N ARG A 99 -7.45 14.67 -7.32
CA ARG A 99 -7.27 15.02 -5.91
C ARG A 99 -8.23 14.20 -5.03
N VAL A 100 -7.67 13.57 -4.00
CA VAL A 100 -8.46 12.79 -3.03
C VAL A 100 -9.00 13.72 -1.95
N SER A 101 -10.29 13.59 -1.64
CA SER A 101 -10.91 14.40 -0.58
C SER A 101 -10.39 13.97 0.79
N PRO A 102 -10.20 14.93 1.72
CA PRO A 102 -9.79 14.59 3.09
C PRO A 102 -10.74 13.63 3.80
N SER A 103 -12.05 13.68 3.48
CA SER A 103 -13.04 12.77 4.07
C SER A 103 -12.76 11.30 3.76
N ARG A 104 -12.27 11.00 2.56
CA ARG A 104 -11.90 9.63 2.18
C ARG A 104 -10.68 9.14 2.94
N LEU A 105 -9.70 10.00 3.12
CA LEU A 105 -8.50 9.67 3.89
C LEU A 105 -8.84 9.44 5.37
N LEU A 106 -9.78 10.20 5.93
CA LEU A 106 -10.26 10.00 7.29
C LEU A 106 -11.09 8.73 7.44
N GLU A 107 -11.89 8.38 6.44
CA GLU A 107 -12.73 7.18 6.45
C GLU A 107 -11.90 5.90 6.42
N PHE A 108 -10.89 5.83 5.58
CA PHE A 108 -10.15 4.58 5.31
C PHE A 108 -8.79 4.50 5.99
N HIS A 109 -8.17 5.61 6.33
CA HIS A 109 -6.82 5.67 6.91
C HIS A 109 -5.80 4.83 6.13
N PRO A 110 -5.61 5.09 4.82
CA PRO A 110 -4.61 4.36 4.05
C PRO A 110 -3.20 4.66 4.54
N LEU A 111 -2.29 3.74 4.31
CA LEU A 111 -0.88 3.89 4.67
C LEU A 111 -0.26 5.10 3.96
N ALA A 112 -0.61 5.31 2.71
CA ALA A 112 -0.14 6.45 1.91
C ALA A 112 -1.09 6.74 0.76
N TYR A 113 -1.01 7.98 0.27
CA TYR A 113 -1.66 8.43 -0.95
C TYR A 113 -0.58 8.98 -1.87
N LEU A 114 -0.52 8.45 -3.10
CA LEU A 114 0.43 8.90 -4.12
C LEU A 114 -0.35 9.48 -5.30
N PRO A 115 -0.25 10.81 -5.54
CA PRO A 115 -0.84 11.38 -6.74
C PRO A 115 -0.06 10.96 -7.98
N LYS A 116 -0.76 10.69 -9.08
CA LYS A 116 -0.15 10.36 -10.38
C LYS A 116 0.22 11.66 -11.12
N PRO A 117 1.39 11.76 -11.71
CA PRO A 117 2.49 10.80 -11.68
C PRO A 117 3.22 10.83 -10.33
N PHE A 118 3.69 9.68 -9.89
CA PHE A 118 4.42 9.54 -8.62
C PHE A 118 5.83 9.00 -8.87
N PRO A 119 6.80 9.30 -7.98
CA PRO A 119 8.12 8.68 -8.07
C PRO A 119 8.01 7.18 -7.74
N MET A 120 8.56 6.34 -8.59
CA MET A 120 8.57 4.88 -8.35
C MET A 120 9.27 4.54 -7.03
N ASP A 121 10.32 5.28 -6.66
CA ASP A 121 11.05 5.09 -5.42
C ASP A 121 10.16 5.21 -4.18
N ALA A 122 9.18 6.11 -4.19
CA ALA A 122 8.24 6.27 -3.08
C ALA A 122 7.40 5.00 -2.89
N LEU A 123 6.91 4.43 -4.00
CA LEU A 123 6.15 3.18 -3.97
C LEU A 123 7.00 2.01 -3.49
N LEU A 124 8.23 1.93 -3.97
CA LEU A 124 9.14 0.85 -3.60
C LEU A 124 9.55 0.88 -2.13
N ARG A 125 9.66 2.06 -1.53
CA ARG A 125 9.90 2.21 -0.09
C ARG A 125 8.73 1.69 0.73
N LEU A 126 7.51 2.02 0.33
CA LEU A 126 6.31 1.54 1.01
C LEU A 126 6.20 0.02 0.95
N ALA A 127 6.55 -0.57 -0.18
CA ALA A 127 6.61 -2.02 -0.33
C ALA A 127 7.67 -2.65 0.57
N ALA A 128 8.85 -2.04 0.65
CA ALA A 128 9.92 -2.50 1.54
C ALA A 128 9.50 -2.45 3.01
N GLU A 129 8.79 -1.40 3.42
CA GLU A 129 8.22 -1.28 4.76
C GLU A 129 7.22 -2.39 5.05
N ALA A 130 6.37 -2.73 4.08
CA ALA A 130 5.39 -3.81 4.22
C ALA A 130 6.10 -5.17 4.39
N ALA A 131 7.18 -5.40 3.65
CA ALA A 131 7.98 -6.61 3.78
C ALA A 131 8.62 -6.72 5.17
N GLN A 132 9.11 -5.61 5.70
CA GLN A 132 9.69 -5.57 7.04
C GLN A 132 8.66 -5.84 8.13
N ARG A 133 7.44 -5.33 7.98
CA ARG A 133 6.36 -5.60 8.94
C ARG A 133 5.96 -7.07 8.95
N ARG A 134 5.92 -7.72 7.76
CA ARG A 134 5.66 -9.15 7.64
C ARG A 134 6.70 -9.98 8.39
N HIS A 135 7.96 -9.53 8.39
CA HIS A 135 9.09 -10.19 9.05
C HIS A 135 9.54 -9.45 10.31
N GLY A 136 8.62 -8.69 10.93
CA GLY A 136 8.91 -7.67 11.93
C GLY A 136 9.59 -8.14 13.20
N GLU A 137 9.35 -9.36 13.65
CA GLU A 137 9.99 -9.89 14.84
C GLU A 137 11.51 -10.00 14.70
N ALA A 138 12.01 -10.24 13.48
CA ALA A 138 13.43 -10.30 13.20
C ALA A 138 14.13 -8.93 13.20
N ILE A 139 13.35 -7.84 13.06
CA ILE A 139 13.88 -6.47 12.96
C ILE A 139 13.97 -5.80 14.33
N PHE A 140 13.10 -6.15 15.25
CA PHE A 140 13.07 -5.58 16.61
C PHE A 140 14.27 -5.96 17.46
N GLU A 141 15.10 -6.89 17.02
CA GLU A 141 16.34 -7.26 17.71
C GLU A 141 17.49 -6.27 17.41
N HIS A 142 17.31 -5.33 16.48
CA HIS A 142 18.33 -4.35 16.09
C HIS A 142 17.80 -2.92 16.23
N GLU A 143 18.15 -2.26 17.35
CA GLU A 143 17.80 -0.86 17.60
C GLU A 143 18.27 0.08 16.48
N ASP A 144 19.39 -0.24 15.84
CA ASP A 144 19.95 0.55 14.74
C ASP A 144 19.03 0.59 13.50
N ALA A 145 18.31 -0.48 13.22
CA ALA A 145 17.37 -0.54 12.09
C ALA A 145 16.15 0.38 12.33
N VAL A 146 15.66 0.45 13.55
CA VAL A 146 14.54 1.33 13.94
C VAL A 146 14.95 2.80 13.84
N SER A 147 16.16 3.12 14.27
CA SER A 147 16.74 4.46 14.19
C SER A 147 16.88 4.95 12.75
N THR A 148 17.36 4.10 11.85
CA THR A 148 17.51 4.40 10.43
C THR A 148 16.15 4.64 9.77
N PHE A 149 15.13 3.88 10.16
CA PHE A 149 13.77 4.03 9.66
C PHE A 149 13.13 5.34 10.04
N SER A 150 13.30 5.75 11.29
CA SER A 150 12.79 7.02 11.79
C SER A 150 13.42 8.20 11.05
N ALA A 151 14.73 8.14 10.80
CA ALA A 151 15.46 9.16 10.06
C ALA A 151 14.98 9.29 8.61
N LEU A 152 14.71 8.18 7.94
CA LEU A 152 14.20 8.19 6.56
C LEU A 152 12.78 8.77 6.46
N ARG A 153 11.94 8.53 7.46
CA ARG A 153 10.60 9.14 7.52
C ARG A 153 10.66 10.64 7.71
N ASP A 154 11.54 11.10 8.59
CA ASP A 154 11.72 12.53 8.85
C ASP A 154 12.21 13.27 7.60
N GLU A 155 13.10 12.67 6.82
CA GLU A 155 13.57 13.21 5.54
C GLU A 155 12.44 13.29 4.50
N GLU A 156 11.55 12.30 4.45
CA GLU A 156 10.40 12.31 3.54
C GLU A 156 9.38 13.38 3.92
N GLU A 157 9.09 13.56 5.19
CA GLU A 157 8.19 14.61 5.66
C GLU A 157 8.73 16.00 5.30
N ASP A 158 10.02 16.22 5.45
CA ASP A 158 10.67 17.49 5.07
C ASP A 158 10.61 17.77 3.56
N LEU A 159 10.71 16.73 2.72
CA LEU A 159 10.61 16.86 1.27
C LEU A 159 9.19 17.24 0.82
N TYR A 160 8.16 16.81 1.54
CA TYR A 160 6.77 17.13 1.22
C TYR A 160 6.25 18.40 1.89
N ALA A 161 6.92 18.88 2.92
CA ALA A 161 6.56 20.12 3.64
C ALA A 161 7.05 21.39 2.94
N SER A 162 7.95 21.29 1.98
CA SER A 162 8.43 22.40 1.17
C SER A 162 7.74 22.40 -0.19
#